data_151442fad6d6144ddd119b08392960d6
#
_entry.id   151442fad6d6144ddd119b08392960d6
#
_cell.length_a   1.000
_cell.length_b   1.000
_cell.length_c   1.000
_cell.angle_alpha   90.00
_cell.angle_beta   90.00
_cell.angle_gamma   90.00
#
_symmetry.space_group_name_H-M   'P 1'
#
loop_
_entity.id
_entity.type
_entity.pdbx_description
1 polymer ?
#
loop_
_entity_poly.entity_id
_entity_poly.type
_entity_poly.pdbx_seq_one_letter_code
_entity_poly.pdbx_strand_id
1 'polypeptide(L)'
;LINLPRDWKLTKADCREERWSWPIRMMLATAHFAMEDPEVGLESRTTLDEGEDGIPFAENTELRGEILLCPGVFGTDSFFCRLPDGDEVNFYQVIPLYREEIQYKLEHGSDALLDLCPDESLEVINPHRLNVVTDGEKISYDPAEMDNAAEQIKKIRALHLPVDELDACNRMAFFL
;
A
#
# COMPACT_ATOMS: atom_id res chain seq x y z
N LEU A 1 -4.85 3.72 -1.90
CA LEU A 1 -3.94 4.58 -1.14
C LEU A 1 -2.56 3.95 -1.09
N ILE A 2 -1.52 4.76 -1.08
CA ILE A 2 -0.14 4.32 -0.89
C ILE A 2 0.60 5.34 -0.03
N ASN A 3 1.38 4.88 0.93
CA ASN A 3 2.17 5.75 1.79
C ASN A 3 3.63 5.73 1.34
N LEU A 4 4.13 6.87 0.93
CA LEU A 4 5.50 7.04 0.48
C LEU A 4 6.37 7.63 1.59
N PRO A 5 7.66 7.26 1.66
CA PRO A 5 8.62 7.92 2.54
C PRO A 5 8.66 9.43 2.29
N ARG A 6 8.97 10.19 3.33
CA ARG A 6 8.99 11.66 3.26
C ARG A 6 9.96 12.23 2.23
N ASP A 7 11.04 11.52 1.97
CA ASP A 7 12.10 11.89 1.02
C ASP A 7 11.85 11.31 -0.39
N TRP A 8 10.71 10.65 -0.61
CA TRP A 8 10.33 10.15 -1.92
C TRP A 8 10.17 11.29 -2.92
N LYS A 9 10.77 11.14 -4.08
CA LYS A 9 10.80 12.19 -5.09
C LYS A 9 9.59 12.11 -6.00
N LEU A 10 8.82 13.20 -6.08
CA LEU A 10 7.57 13.28 -6.84
C LEU A 10 7.54 14.45 -7.83
N THR A 11 8.67 15.09 -8.13
CA THR A 11 8.65 16.14 -9.14
C THR A 11 8.38 15.55 -10.53
N LYS A 12 7.87 16.35 -11.46
CA LYS A 12 7.65 15.90 -12.84
C LYS A 12 8.92 15.35 -13.52
N ALA A 13 10.10 15.78 -13.09
CA ALA A 13 11.37 15.25 -13.58
C ALA A 13 11.66 13.89 -12.95
N ASP A 14 11.49 13.75 -11.64
CA ASP A 14 11.73 12.51 -10.92
C ASP A 14 10.77 11.40 -11.37
N CYS A 15 9.50 11.72 -11.62
CA CYS A 15 8.50 10.76 -12.10
C CYS A 15 8.77 10.21 -13.52
N ARG A 16 9.81 10.70 -14.21
CA ARG A 16 10.30 10.08 -15.45
C ARG A 16 11.27 8.94 -15.19
N GLU A 17 11.83 8.86 -14.00
CA GLU A 17 12.71 7.79 -13.58
C GLU A 17 11.88 6.67 -12.95
N GLU A 18 12.09 5.44 -13.40
CA GLU A 18 11.33 4.27 -12.97
C GLU A 18 11.36 4.07 -11.44
N ARG A 19 12.54 4.24 -10.84
CA ARG A 19 12.75 4.10 -9.39
C ARG A 19 11.87 4.99 -8.52
N TRP A 20 11.32 6.09 -9.06
CA TRP A 20 10.44 6.99 -8.33
C TRP A 20 8.98 6.88 -8.76
N SER A 21 8.74 6.46 -10.01
CA SER A 21 7.39 6.42 -10.58
C SER A 21 6.66 5.10 -10.38
N TRP A 22 7.36 4.01 -10.04
CA TRP A 22 6.74 2.69 -9.96
C TRP A 22 5.56 2.60 -8.97
N PRO A 23 5.56 3.26 -7.77
CA PRO A 23 4.39 3.16 -6.89
C PRO A 23 3.13 3.80 -7.48
N ILE A 24 3.33 4.89 -8.25
CA ILE A 24 2.22 5.57 -8.95
C ILE A 24 1.71 4.68 -10.08
N ARG A 25 2.61 4.06 -10.85
CA ARG A 25 2.24 3.14 -11.93
C ARG A 25 1.50 1.91 -11.38
N MET A 26 1.99 1.33 -10.29
CA MET A 26 1.34 0.24 -9.58
C MET A 26 -0.09 0.61 -9.18
N MET A 27 -0.28 1.73 -8.48
CA MET A 27 -1.63 2.19 -8.11
C MET A 27 -2.55 2.42 -9.31
N LEU A 28 -2.04 2.98 -10.40
CA LEU A 28 -2.83 3.20 -11.62
C LEU A 28 -3.21 1.87 -12.27
N ALA A 29 -2.30 0.90 -12.30
CA ALA A 29 -2.59 -0.45 -12.80
C ALA A 29 -3.66 -1.14 -11.95
N THR A 30 -3.54 -1.08 -10.62
CA THR A 30 -4.54 -1.61 -9.68
C THR A 30 -5.91 -0.98 -9.90
N ALA A 31 -5.97 0.35 -10.02
CA ALA A 31 -7.22 1.07 -10.26
C ALA A 31 -7.84 0.68 -11.60
N HIS A 32 -7.02 0.54 -12.64
CA HIS A 32 -7.48 0.14 -13.97
C HIS A 32 -8.04 -1.29 -13.96
N PHE A 33 -7.32 -2.20 -13.30
CA PHE A 33 -7.75 -3.60 -13.14
C PHE A 33 -9.07 -3.70 -12.38
N ALA A 34 -9.25 -2.93 -11.30
CA ALA A 34 -10.50 -2.88 -10.56
C ALA A 34 -11.68 -2.30 -11.37
N MET A 35 -11.40 -1.48 -12.38
CA MET A 35 -12.45 -0.99 -13.31
C MET A 35 -12.86 -2.04 -14.34
N GLU A 36 -11.94 -2.94 -14.73
CA GLU A 36 -12.21 -4.02 -15.67
C GLU A 36 -12.85 -5.23 -15.00
N ASP A 37 -12.50 -5.51 -13.75
CA ASP A 37 -13.04 -6.60 -12.95
C ASP A 37 -13.64 -6.04 -11.65
N PRO A 38 -14.98 -5.92 -11.60
CA PRO A 38 -15.69 -5.40 -10.43
C PRO A 38 -15.55 -6.25 -9.16
N GLU A 39 -15.09 -7.49 -9.26
CA GLU A 39 -14.84 -8.34 -8.09
C GLU A 39 -13.52 -7.95 -7.38
N VAL A 40 -12.61 -7.30 -8.10
CA VAL A 40 -11.38 -6.78 -7.52
C VAL A 40 -11.70 -5.62 -6.59
N GLY A 41 -11.29 -5.74 -5.34
CA GLY A 41 -11.53 -4.70 -4.34
C GLY A 41 -12.88 -4.80 -3.61
N LEU A 42 -13.75 -5.75 -3.93
CA LEU A 42 -14.94 -6.03 -3.10
C LEU A 42 -14.55 -6.55 -1.71
N GLU A 43 -13.40 -7.23 -1.64
CA GLU A 43 -12.86 -7.74 -0.38
C GLU A 43 -11.46 -7.15 -0.13
N SER A 44 -11.23 -6.66 1.08
CA SER A 44 -9.86 -6.40 1.55
C SER A 44 -9.07 -7.71 1.45
N ARG A 45 -7.72 -7.58 1.21
CA ARG A 45 -6.81 -8.73 1.06
C ARG A 45 -6.80 -9.38 -0.32
N THR A 46 -7.43 -8.77 -1.31
CA THR A 46 -7.20 -9.13 -2.72
C THR A 46 -5.72 -8.97 -3.04
N THR A 47 -5.16 -9.98 -3.68
CA THR A 47 -3.75 -9.98 -4.11
C THR A 47 -3.71 -9.92 -5.62
N LEU A 48 -2.91 -9.00 -6.14
CA LEU A 48 -2.61 -8.87 -7.55
C LEU A 48 -1.17 -9.30 -7.77
N ASP A 49 -0.96 -10.18 -8.73
CA ASP A 49 0.35 -10.71 -9.11
C ASP A 49 0.48 -10.67 -10.63
N GLU A 50 1.64 -10.29 -11.14
CA GLU A 50 1.93 -10.28 -12.57
C GLU A 50 2.24 -11.68 -13.16
N GLY A 51 2.04 -12.74 -12.36
CA GLY A 51 2.23 -14.13 -12.78
C GLY A 51 3.65 -14.65 -12.65
N GLU A 52 3.90 -15.86 -13.15
CA GLU A 52 5.19 -16.56 -13.00
C GLU A 52 6.36 -15.80 -13.63
N ASP A 53 6.11 -15.08 -14.72
CA ASP A 53 7.09 -14.28 -15.43
C ASP A 53 7.11 -12.81 -14.98
N GLY A 54 6.38 -12.47 -13.92
CA GLY A 54 6.29 -11.12 -13.37
C GLY A 54 7.66 -10.53 -13.04
N ILE A 55 7.92 -9.35 -13.56
CA ILE A 55 9.14 -8.59 -13.31
C ILE A 55 8.95 -7.67 -12.11
N PRO A 56 10.02 -7.31 -11.39
CA PRO A 56 9.94 -6.30 -10.34
C PRO A 56 9.35 -4.98 -10.86
N PHE A 57 8.67 -4.24 -9.99
CA PHE A 57 8.06 -2.94 -10.34
C PHE A 57 9.06 -1.90 -10.85
N ALA A 58 10.34 -2.03 -10.46
CA ALA A 58 11.44 -1.18 -10.92
C ALA A 58 12.79 -1.85 -10.67
N GLU A 59 13.86 -1.32 -11.31
CA GLU A 59 15.22 -1.83 -11.15
C GLU A 59 15.77 -1.74 -9.72
N ASN A 60 15.20 -0.88 -8.89
CA ASN A 60 15.65 -0.65 -7.50
C ASN A 60 14.83 -1.42 -6.46
N THR A 61 14.04 -2.40 -6.85
CA THR A 61 13.25 -3.22 -5.94
C THR A 61 13.04 -4.62 -6.48
N GLU A 62 12.81 -5.58 -5.60
CA GLU A 62 12.40 -6.95 -5.97
C GLU A 62 10.89 -7.18 -5.74
N LEU A 63 10.17 -6.13 -5.32
CA LEU A 63 8.72 -6.17 -5.16
C LEU A 63 8.06 -6.28 -6.53
N ARG A 64 7.06 -7.16 -6.67
CA ARG A 64 6.47 -7.47 -7.97
C ARG A 64 4.98 -7.80 -7.96
N GLY A 65 4.34 -7.76 -6.82
CA GLY A 65 2.90 -7.89 -6.68
C GLY A 65 2.42 -7.09 -5.49
N GLU A 66 1.15 -7.16 -5.17
CA GLU A 66 0.55 -6.30 -4.17
C GLU A 66 -0.64 -6.97 -3.46
N ILE A 67 -0.91 -6.53 -2.24
CA ILE A 67 -2.13 -6.86 -1.51
C ILE A 67 -2.90 -5.58 -1.16
N LEU A 68 -4.22 -5.64 -1.27
CA LEU A 68 -5.11 -4.56 -0.88
C LEU A 68 -5.57 -4.76 0.57
N LEU A 69 -5.25 -3.82 1.43
CA LEU A 69 -5.67 -3.84 2.84
C LEU A 69 -6.53 -2.63 3.18
N CYS A 70 -7.35 -2.77 4.20
CA CYS A 70 -8.01 -1.60 4.79
C CYS A 70 -6.96 -0.61 5.32
N PRO A 71 -7.13 0.71 5.10
CA PRO A 71 -6.12 1.72 5.44
C PRO A 71 -6.07 1.99 6.95
N GLY A 72 -5.44 1.09 7.70
CA GLY A 72 -5.34 1.14 9.17
C GLY A 72 -4.71 2.43 9.72
N VAL A 73 -3.85 3.09 8.94
CA VAL A 73 -3.16 4.34 9.30
C VAL A 73 -4.13 5.45 9.68
N PHE A 74 -5.29 5.51 9.04
CA PHE A 74 -6.28 6.57 9.24
C PHE A 74 -7.39 6.19 10.24
N GLY A 75 -7.36 4.96 10.77
CA GLY A 75 -8.39 4.41 11.63
C GLY A 75 -9.59 3.83 10.85
N THR A 76 -10.46 3.14 11.56
CA THR A 76 -11.57 2.36 10.96
C THR A 76 -12.63 3.22 10.26
N ASP A 77 -12.78 4.47 10.68
CA ASP A 77 -13.74 5.41 10.08
C ASP A 77 -13.34 5.86 8.67
N SER A 78 -12.11 5.52 8.25
CA SER A 78 -11.55 5.90 6.96
C SER A 78 -11.63 4.78 5.91
N PHE A 79 -12.32 3.68 6.20
CA PHE A 79 -12.41 2.56 5.26
C PHE A 79 -13.36 2.83 4.11
N PHE A 80 -14.34 3.70 4.30
CA PHE A 80 -15.29 4.06 3.27
C PHE A 80 -15.78 5.50 3.42
N CYS A 81 -16.31 6.04 2.33
CA CYS A 81 -16.99 7.33 2.29
C CYS A 81 -18.37 7.14 1.63
N ARG A 82 -19.43 7.64 2.26
CA ARG A 82 -20.75 7.68 1.66
C ARG A 82 -20.93 8.95 0.87
N LEU A 83 -21.33 8.79 -0.37
CA LEU A 83 -21.65 9.89 -1.26
C LEU A 83 -23.09 10.40 -1.02
N PRO A 84 -23.42 11.65 -1.43
CA PRO A 84 -24.75 12.23 -1.25
C PRO A 84 -25.89 11.47 -1.96
N ASP A 85 -25.57 10.73 -3.02
CA ASP A 85 -26.50 9.87 -3.78
C ASP A 85 -26.75 8.52 -3.12
N GLY A 86 -26.03 8.19 -2.05
CA GLY A 86 -26.14 6.96 -1.29
C GLY A 86 -25.13 5.89 -1.69
N ASP A 87 -24.32 6.14 -2.72
CA ASP A 87 -23.21 5.25 -3.08
C ASP A 87 -22.12 5.27 -2.03
N GLU A 88 -21.33 4.19 -1.98
CA GLU A 88 -20.23 4.04 -1.04
C GLU A 88 -18.91 3.84 -1.79
N VAL A 89 -17.91 4.63 -1.43
CA VAL A 89 -16.55 4.52 -1.94
C VAL A 89 -15.66 3.85 -0.89
N ASN A 90 -15.14 2.69 -1.20
CA ASN A 90 -14.21 1.97 -0.34
C ASN A 90 -12.78 2.41 -0.61
N PHE A 91 -11.99 2.55 0.46
CA PHE A 91 -10.57 2.89 0.38
C PHE A 91 -9.73 1.69 0.76
N TYR A 92 -8.74 1.39 -0.08
CA TYR A 92 -7.76 0.35 0.17
C TYR A 92 -6.35 0.94 0.19
N GLN A 93 -5.53 0.43 1.09
CA GLN A 93 -4.10 0.65 1.08
C GLN A 93 -3.46 -0.43 0.22
N VAL A 94 -2.63 -0.02 -0.72
CA VAL A 94 -1.87 -0.91 -1.60
C VAL A 94 -0.52 -1.17 -0.94
N ILE A 95 -0.23 -2.44 -0.68
CA ILE A 95 1.01 -2.91 -0.06
C ILE A 95 1.76 -3.76 -1.08
N PRO A 96 2.93 -3.33 -1.56
CA PRO A 96 3.71 -4.13 -2.47
C PRO A 96 4.36 -5.32 -1.76
N LEU A 97 4.39 -6.46 -2.44
CA LEU A 97 4.86 -7.74 -1.93
C LEU A 97 5.98 -8.32 -2.79
N TYR A 98 6.82 -9.15 -2.15
CA TYR A 98 7.71 -10.07 -2.84
C TYR A 98 6.94 -11.27 -3.39
N ARG A 99 7.50 -11.95 -4.37
CA ARG A 99 6.90 -13.16 -4.96
C ARG A 99 6.65 -14.25 -3.91
N GLU A 100 7.61 -14.49 -3.04
CA GLU A 100 7.51 -15.52 -2.01
C GLU A 100 6.43 -15.18 -0.99
N GLU A 101 6.20 -13.90 -0.71
CA GLU A 101 5.14 -13.44 0.16
C GLU A 101 3.75 -13.67 -0.46
N ILE A 102 3.63 -13.43 -1.77
CA ILE A 102 2.40 -13.73 -2.51
C ILE A 102 2.13 -15.23 -2.49
N GLN A 103 3.13 -16.07 -2.80
CA GLN A 103 2.99 -17.51 -2.75
C GLN A 103 2.61 -18.00 -1.35
N TYR A 104 3.29 -17.51 -0.32
CA TYR A 104 2.97 -17.83 1.07
C TYR A 104 1.52 -17.45 1.42
N LYS A 105 1.08 -16.26 1.00
CA LYS A 105 -0.30 -15.82 1.22
C LYS A 105 -1.32 -16.73 0.53
N LEU A 106 -1.03 -17.18 -0.70
CA LEU A 106 -1.93 -18.06 -1.44
C LEU A 106 -2.02 -19.46 -0.81
N GLU A 107 -0.94 -19.95 -0.22
CA GLU A 107 -0.88 -21.26 0.44
C GLU A 107 -1.43 -21.25 1.86
N HIS A 108 -1.19 -20.17 2.63
CA HIS A 108 -1.46 -20.14 4.07
C HIS A 108 -2.53 -19.10 4.47
N GLY A 109 -2.94 -18.26 3.55
CA GLY A 109 -3.92 -17.20 3.79
C GLY A 109 -3.31 -15.85 4.18
N SER A 110 -4.15 -14.82 4.09
CA SER A 110 -3.70 -13.44 4.34
C SER A 110 -3.31 -13.20 5.79
N ASP A 111 -4.03 -13.79 6.75
CA ASP A 111 -3.71 -13.63 8.17
C ASP A 111 -2.33 -14.19 8.48
N ALA A 112 -1.99 -15.36 7.94
CA ALA A 112 -0.69 -15.99 8.15
C ALA A 112 0.46 -15.13 7.59
N LEU A 113 0.26 -14.48 6.44
CA LEU A 113 1.26 -13.55 5.91
C LEU A 113 1.39 -12.31 6.80
N LEU A 114 0.26 -11.73 7.21
CA LEU A 114 0.25 -10.51 8.02
C LEU A 114 0.87 -10.75 9.41
N ASP A 115 0.71 -11.93 9.98
CA ASP A 115 1.35 -12.32 11.25
C ASP A 115 2.88 -12.38 11.16
N LEU A 116 3.44 -12.56 9.96
CA LEU A 116 4.89 -12.46 9.72
C LEU A 116 5.38 -11.03 9.56
N CYS A 117 4.46 -10.11 9.24
CA CYS A 117 4.81 -8.74 8.96
C CYS A 117 4.77 -7.91 10.26
N PRO A 118 5.81 -7.17 10.58
CA PRO A 118 5.73 -6.15 11.62
C PRO A 118 4.65 -5.14 11.26
N ASP A 119 3.77 -4.80 12.19
CA ASP A 119 2.58 -3.95 11.98
C ASP A 119 2.89 -2.63 11.25
N GLU A 120 4.10 -2.09 11.45
CA GLU A 120 4.50 -0.79 10.91
C GLU A 120 5.29 -0.90 9.61
N SER A 121 5.86 -2.07 9.29
CA SER A 121 6.75 -2.24 8.12
C SER A 121 6.02 -2.19 6.79
N LEU A 122 4.71 -2.44 6.78
CA LEU A 122 3.89 -2.45 5.58
C LEU A 122 3.19 -1.11 5.32
N GLU A 123 3.11 -0.24 6.32
CA GLU A 123 2.33 0.99 6.20
C GLU A 123 3.01 2.06 5.34
N VAL A 124 4.34 2.05 5.26
CA VAL A 124 5.11 2.98 4.41
C VAL A 124 5.99 2.16 3.46
N ILE A 125 5.97 2.51 2.18
CA ILE A 125 6.77 1.79 1.17
C ILE A 125 8.25 1.88 1.49
N ASN A 126 8.88 0.71 1.58
CA ASN A 126 10.33 0.56 1.55
C ASN A 126 10.70 -0.40 0.40
N PRO A 127 11.28 0.11 -0.71
CA PRO A 127 11.68 -0.73 -1.85
C PRO A 127 12.71 -1.80 -1.51
N HIS A 128 13.40 -1.65 -0.39
CA HIS A 128 14.50 -2.50 0.07
C HIS A 128 14.19 -3.21 1.39
N ARG A 129 12.92 -3.27 1.79
CA ARG A 129 12.55 -4.01 3.00
C ARG A 129 12.96 -5.48 2.87
N LEU A 130 13.14 -6.14 3.98
CA LEU A 130 13.38 -7.59 3.97
C LEU A 130 12.12 -8.34 3.56
N ASN A 131 12.31 -9.48 2.89
CA ASN A 131 11.24 -10.40 2.58
C ASN A 131 10.88 -11.18 3.85
N VAL A 132 9.64 -11.03 4.34
CA VAL A 132 9.22 -11.60 5.63
C VAL A 132 9.19 -13.12 5.63
N VAL A 133 9.10 -13.76 4.46
CA VAL A 133 9.07 -15.20 4.33
C VAL A 133 10.49 -15.80 4.29
N THR A 134 11.38 -15.19 3.50
CA THR A 134 12.73 -15.75 3.30
C THR A 134 13.77 -15.20 4.26
N ASP A 135 13.56 -13.99 4.76
CA ASP A 135 14.50 -13.29 5.63
C ASP A 135 13.98 -13.10 7.07
N GLY A 136 12.90 -13.78 7.44
CA GLY A 136 12.23 -13.63 8.74
C GLY A 136 13.17 -13.72 9.95
N GLU A 137 14.19 -14.59 9.89
CA GLU A 137 15.21 -14.69 10.93
C GLU A 137 16.18 -13.51 11.00
N LYS A 138 16.28 -12.72 9.90
CA LYS A 138 17.14 -11.54 9.79
C LYS A 138 16.41 -10.25 10.12
N ILE A 139 15.10 -10.30 10.28
CA ILE A 139 14.30 -9.15 10.69
C ILE A 139 14.60 -8.90 12.18
N SER A 140 15.75 -8.30 12.43
CA SER A 140 16.01 -7.67 13.71
C SER A 140 15.38 -6.28 13.64
N TYR A 141 14.40 -6.05 14.49
CA TYR A 141 13.84 -4.72 14.65
C TYR A 141 14.94 -3.74 15.04
N ASP A 142 15.28 -2.81 14.16
CA ASP A 142 16.02 -1.63 14.57
C ASP A 142 15.01 -0.68 15.26
N PRO A 143 15.12 -0.45 16.58
CA PRO A 143 14.21 0.43 17.30
C PRO A 143 14.16 1.84 16.69
N ALA A 144 15.25 2.30 16.05
CA ALA A 144 15.32 3.62 15.42
C ALA A 144 14.52 3.69 14.12
N GLU A 145 14.45 2.60 13.34
CA GLU A 145 13.59 2.52 12.15
C GLU A 145 12.11 2.44 12.53
N MET A 146 11.79 1.67 13.57
CA MET A 146 10.44 1.59 14.12
C MET A 146 9.95 2.93 14.67
N ASP A 147 10.80 3.63 15.43
CA ASP A 147 10.48 4.96 15.95
C ASP A 147 10.23 5.96 14.82
N ASN A 148 10.98 5.85 13.72
CA ASN A 148 10.81 6.71 12.55
C ASN A 148 9.49 6.39 11.80
N ALA A 149 9.15 5.13 11.60
CA ALA A 149 7.89 4.71 10.99
C ALA A 149 6.70 5.12 11.86
N ALA A 150 6.75 4.83 13.17
CA ALA A 150 5.72 5.23 14.14
C ALA A 150 5.55 6.75 14.21
N GLU A 151 6.65 7.52 14.13
CA GLU A 151 6.57 8.98 14.07
C GLU A 151 5.96 9.49 12.77
N GLN A 152 6.24 8.86 11.65
CA GLN A 152 5.62 9.21 10.35
C GLN A 152 4.12 8.90 10.36
N ILE A 153 3.73 7.73 10.84
CA ILE A 153 2.32 7.35 11.02
C ILE A 153 1.61 8.33 11.94
N LYS A 154 2.23 8.69 13.05
CA LYS A 154 1.67 9.69 13.98
C LYS A 154 1.51 11.05 13.31
N LYS A 155 2.44 11.46 12.43
CA LYS A 155 2.31 12.69 11.65
C LYS A 155 1.21 12.60 10.61
N ILE A 156 1.07 11.44 9.93
CA ILE A 156 -0.02 11.18 8.97
C ILE A 156 -1.36 11.23 9.71
N ARG A 157 -1.47 10.55 10.86
CA ARG A 157 -2.68 10.60 11.71
C ARG A 157 -2.98 11.99 12.27
N ALA A 158 -1.95 12.79 12.57
CA ALA A 158 -2.10 14.17 13.04
C ALA A 158 -2.49 15.15 11.92
N LEU A 159 -2.33 14.76 10.66
CA LEU A 159 -2.91 15.44 9.50
C LEU A 159 -4.43 15.22 9.40
N HIS A 160 -5.07 14.83 10.50
CA HIS A 160 -6.53 14.86 10.62
C HIS A 160 -6.99 16.26 10.25
N LEU A 161 -7.17 16.43 8.96
CA LEU A 161 -7.87 17.58 8.40
C LEU A 161 -9.29 17.44 8.96
N PRO A 162 -9.81 18.48 9.64
CA PRO A 162 -11.23 18.51 9.95
C PRO A 162 -11.93 18.56 8.60
N VAL A 163 -12.38 17.42 8.19
CA VAL A 163 -12.97 17.25 6.88
C VAL A 163 -14.46 17.36 7.08
N ASP A 164 -15.07 18.44 6.60
CA ASP A 164 -16.45 18.33 6.14
C ASP A 164 -16.48 17.17 5.14
N GLU A 165 -17.39 16.20 5.37
CA GLU A 165 -17.43 14.91 4.65
C GLU A 165 -17.28 15.03 3.13
N LEU A 166 -17.76 16.12 2.53
CA LEU A 166 -17.63 16.40 1.10
C LEU A 166 -16.23 16.82 0.66
N ASP A 167 -15.48 17.49 1.52
CA ASP A 167 -14.12 18.00 1.25
C ASP A 167 -13.07 16.89 1.30
N ALA A 168 -13.35 15.80 2.06
CA ALA A 168 -12.52 14.61 2.13
C ALA A 168 -12.53 13.84 0.82
N CYS A 169 -13.72 13.59 0.30
CA CYS A 169 -13.88 12.88 -0.97
C CYS A 169 -13.26 13.65 -2.13
N ASN A 170 -13.43 14.97 -2.17
CA ASN A 170 -12.85 15.83 -3.21
C ASN A 170 -11.32 15.94 -3.11
N ARG A 171 -10.74 15.93 -1.91
CA ARG A 171 -9.28 16.02 -1.75
C ARG A 171 -8.56 14.70 -2.01
N MET A 172 -9.16 13.57 -1.67
CA MET A 172 -8.59 12.25 -1.99
C MET A 172 -8.64 11.95 -3.51
N ALA A 173 -9.63 12.46 -4.23
CA ALA A 173 -9.71 12.35 -5.70
C ALA A 173 -8.62 13.16 -6.43
N PHE A 174 -7.97 14.13 -5.77
CA PHE A 174 -6.89 14.94 -6.36
C PHE A 174 -5.48 14.36 -6.17
N PHE A 175 -5.34 13.23 -5.47
CA PHE A 175 -4.07 12.50 -5.35
C PHE A 175 -3.94 11.33 -6.33
N LEU A 176 -4.87 11.22 -7.28
CA LEU A 176 -4.81 10.32 -8.44
C LEU A 176 -4.16 11.02 -9.64
#